data_0f4ea04d38b2bfc1a7f16ec9f718e51c
#
_entry.id   0f4ea04d38b2bfc1a7f16ec9f718e51c
#
_cell.length_a   1.000
_cell.length_b   1.000
_cell.length_c   1.000
_cell.angle_alpha   90.00
_cell.angle_beta   90.00
_cell.angle_gamma   90.00
#
_symmetry.space_group_name_H-M   'P 1'
#
loop_
_entity.id
_entity.type
_entity.pdbx_description
1 polymer ?
#
loop_
_entity_poly.entity_id
_entity_poly.type
_entity_poly.pdbx_seq_one_letter_code
_entity_poly.pdbx_strand_id
1 'polypeptide(L)'
;LARGFDEAENLTIIPDSDVRRQYGPESLVILDRAFYLAELPRPEIGVGVQRVQQVEKIAGRKVDVDELGAVLRAYKRGDIEADDLIEELMTRLGLLDTQATEVINKVFPELYSLKPVPTDRTLRSHMSATWFHTLAAMQDKATYPVALFAVGPRYRNEQREDAHHLRVHHSASIVIMDPDMSLEAGRAITADVLRDYGFGDVTFKVKEATSKYYTPGLEEEVFVEYHGRWVEVADIGMYSPVALANFDIRHPAFNAGIGIERLAMILHGADDIRHLVFPQFSIVDFSDEVIAESLSYITAPKTERGLKIAAAIEGSARKHKDALAPCEFIAFKDARIVIKLVEREAGKKLIGPAGFNEICVGDGTLYSDLQPSGTHTGKNYMRGIAMAAAALAEEVTEPTLHQVKMVRHLSDLNLELPEAVRQHIERQQKKIGVGGAVFTNIEIEPAG
;
A
#
# COMPACT_ATOMS: atom_id res chain seq x y z
N LEU A 1 -15.71 2.82 -22.55
CA LEU A 1 -15.96 1.82 -23.63
C LEU A 1 -17.47 1.59 -23.84
N ALA A 2 -18.24 1.20 -22.83
CA ALA A 2 -19.68 0.92 -22.99
C ALA A 2 -20.51 2.12 -23.47
N ARG A 3 -20.03 3.34 -23.29
CA ARG A 3 -20.66 4.60 -23.75
C ARG A 3 -20.08 5.15 -25.07
N GLY A 4 -19.32 4.36 -25.82
CA GLY A 4 -18.76 4.77 -27.11
C GLY A 4 -17.49 5.61 -27.03
N PHE A 5 -16.79 5.61 -25.89
CA PHE A 5 -15.48 6.23 -25.77
C PHE A 5 -14.38 5.22 -26.05
N ASP A 6 -13.35 5.65 -26.76
CA ASP A 6 -12.12 4.89 -26.93
C ASP A 6 -11.07 5.28 -25.88
N GLU A 7 -10.38 4.29 -25.34
CA GLU A 7 -9.27 4.55 -24.42
C GLU A 7 -8.03 4.99 -25.19
N ALA A 8 -7.39 6.04 -24.71
CA ALA A 8 -6.14 6.56 -25.26
C ALA A 8 -5.11 6.81 -24.15
N GLU A 9 -3.87 6.48 -24.42
CA GLU A 9 -2.77 6.78 -23.53
C GLU A 9 -2.30 8.21 -23.76
N ASN A 10 -2.21 9.01 -22.71
CA ASN A 10 -1.73 10.37 -22.73
C ASN A 10 -0.29 10.47 -22.28
N LEU A 11 0.48 11.36 -22.90
CA LEU A 11 1.88 11.60 -22.54
C LEU A 11 2.03 11.98 -21.06
N THR A 12 2.93 11.31 -20.36
CA THR A 12 3.28 11.60 -18.97
C THR A 12 4.37 12.66 -18.87
N ILE A 13 5.32 12.63 -19.80
CA ILE A 13 6.42 13.58 -19.92
C ILE A 13 6.12 14.51 -21.10
N ILE A 14 6.07 15.80 -20.85
CA ILE A 14 5.76 16.83 -21.85
C ILE A 14 6.83 17.92 -21.84
N PRO A 15 7.16 18.53 -22.98
CA PRO A 15 8.02 19.70 -23.00
C PRO A 15 7.30 20.91 -22.37
N ASP A 16 8.02 21.78 -21.68
CA ASP A 16 7.44 22.98 -21.08
C ASP A 16 6.90 23.95 -22.15
N SER A 17 7.40 23.87 -23.37
CA SER A 17 6.89 24.61 -24.52
C SER A 17 5.43 24.29 -24.84
N ASP A 18 4.97 23.07 -24.60
CA ASP A 18 3.56 22.71 -24.81
C ASP A 18 2.66 23.40 -23.78
N VAL A 19 3.10 23.48 -22.53
CA VAL A 19 2.39 24.24 -21.49
C VAL A 19 2.31 25.72 -21.88
N ARG A 20 3.42 26.29 -22.40
CA ARG A 20 3.45 27.69 -22.88
C ARG A 20 2.52 27.91 -24.05
N ARG A 21 2.40 26.98 -25.00
CA ARG A 21 1.46 27.04 -26.12
C ARG A 21 -0.01 27.02 -25.67
N GLN A 22 -0.34 26.26 -24.63
CA GLN A 22 -1.68 26.13 -24.10
C GLN A 22 -2.11 27.33 -23.27
N TYR A 23 -1.25 27.81 -22.37
CA TYR A 23 -1.55 28.82 -21.39
C TYR A 23 -1.11 30.24 -21.78
N GLY A 24 -0.29 30.37 -22.83
CA GLY A 24 0.25 31.65 -23.27
C GLY A 24 1.03 32.36 -22.15
N PRO A 25 0.86 33.67 -21.98
CA PRO A 25 1.61 34.47 -20.99
C PRO A 25 1.44 34.02 -19.56
N GLU A 26 0.36 33.32 -19.24
CA GLU A 26 0.03 32.84 -17.89
C GLU A 26 0.58 31.42 -17.60
N SER A 27 1.34 30.85 -18.52
CA SER A 27 1.93 29.51 -18.35
C SER A 27 2.78 29.35 -17.08
N LEU A 28 3.35 30.44 -16.55
CA LEU A 28 4.14 30.45 -15.34
C LEU A 28 3.37 29.89 -14.13
N VAL A 29 2.06 30.16 -14.03
CA VAL A 29 1.21 29.69 -12.93
C VAL A 29 1.15 28.15 -12.88
N ILE A 30 1.24 27.49 -14.03
CA ILE A 30 1.24 26.04 -14.14
C ILE A 30 2.67 25.48 -14.02
N LEU A 31 3.63 26.14 -14.66
CA LEU A 31 5.03 25.71 -14.63
C LEU A 31 5.63 25.78 -13.22
N ASP A 32 5.18 26.73 -12.38
CA ASP A 32 5.55 26.81 -10.97
C ASP A 32 5.14 25.55 -10.15
N ARG A 33 4.06 24.89 -10.58
CA ARG A 33 3.58 23.64 -9.97
C ARG A 33 4.06 22.39 -10.69
N ALA A 34 4.83 22.50 -11.74
CA ALA A 34 5.33 21.35 -12.49
C ALA A 34 6.57 20.76 -11.84
N PHE A 35 6.70 19.43 -11.90
CA PHE A 35 7.98 18.78 -11.66
C PHE A 35 8.79 18.78 -12.95
N TYR A 36 9.95 19.41 -12.94
CA TYR A 36 10.91 19.33 -14.02
C TYR A 36 11.76 18.07 -13.91
N LEU A 37 12.05 17.45 -15.03
CA LEU A 37 12.97 16.31 -15.10
C LEU A 37 14.40 16.82 -15.22
N ALA A 38 15.32 16.09 -14.64
CA ALA A 38 16.75 16.32 -14.77
C ALA A 38 17.41 15.05 -15.29
N GLU A 39 18.44 15.22 -16.09
CA GLU A 39 19.27 14.13 -16.61
C GLU A 39 20.63 14.13 -15.91
N LEU A 40 21.23 12.96 -15.75
CA LEU A 40 22.62 12.82 -15.38
C LEU A 40 23.44 12.79 -16.66
N PRO A 41 24.13 13.90 -17.02
CA PRO A 41 24.90 13.96 -18.27
C PRO A 41 26.05 12.95 -18.18
N ARG A 42 26.22 12.14 -19.20
CA ARG A 42 27.36 11.22 -19.31
C ARG A 42 28.67 12.04 -19.41
N PRO A 43 29.66 11.81 -18.54
CA PRO A 43 30.86 12.62 -18.50
C PRO A 43 31.76 12.33 -19.69
N GLU A 44 32.54 13.33 -20.09
CA GLU A 44 33.68 13.12 -20.97
C GLU A 44 34.88 12.70 -20.12
N ILE A 45 35.35 11.47 -20.34
CA ILE A 45 36.41 10.89 -19.54
C ILE A 45 37.68 10.78 -20.37
N GLY A 46 38.67 11.56 -19.98
CA GLY A 46 39.99 11.53 -20.61
C GLY A 46 40.84 10.32 -20.11
N VAL A 47 41.50 9.67 -21.06
CA VAL A 47 42.40 8.54 -20.78
C VAL A 47 43.86 9.06 -20.80
N GLY A 48 44.26 9.75 -19.72
CA GLY A 48 45.63 10.23 -19.56
C GLY A 48 46.58 9.12 -19.05
N VAL A 49 47.87 9.32 -19.23
CA VAL A 49 48.94 8.38 -18.87
C VAL A 49 48.81 7.85 -17.43
N GLN A 50 48.51 8.73 -16.48
CA GLN A 50 48.35 8.34 -15.06
C GLN A 50 47.19 7.40 -14.85
N ARG A 51 46.06 7.63 -15.52
CA ARG A 51 44.87 6.75 -15.43
C ARG A 51 45.13 5.39 -16.05
N VAL A 52 45.80 5.36 -17.19
CA VAL A 52 46.22 4.09 -17.82
C VAL A 52 47.05 3.29 -16.86
N GLN A 53 48.06 3.92 -16.22
CA GLN A 53 48.91 3.22 -15.21
C GLN A 53 48.12 2.70 -14.03
N GLN A 54 47.10 3.40 -13.59
CA GLN A 54 46.20 2.95 -12.52
C GLN A 54 45.34 1.75 -12.97
N VAL A 55 44.78 1.78 -14.17
CA VAL A 55 44.06 0.66 -14.76
C VAL A 55 44.96 -0.58 -14.88
N GLU A 56 46.16 -0.40 -15.43
CA GLU A 56 47.14 -1.49 -15.56
C GLU A 56 47.57 -2.09 -14.21
N LYS A 57 47.68 -1.24 -13.19
CA LYS A 57 47.97 -1.70 -11.82
C LYS A 57 46.82 -2.56 -11.27
N ILE A 58 45.55 -2.16 -11.49
CA ILE A 58 44.37 -2.95 -11.07
C ILE A 58 44.30 -4.24 -11.89
N ALA A 59 44.54 -4.17 -13.20
CA ALA A 59 44.52 -5.32 -14.10
C ALA A 59 45.65 -6.30 -13.87
N GLY A 60 46.77 -5.88 -13.25
CA GLY A 60 47.98 -6.66 -13.09
C GLY A 60 48.75 -6.88 -14.40
N ARG A 61 48.42 -6.19 -15.48
CA ARG A 61 49.02 -6.32 -16.83
C ARG A 61 48.78 -5.06 -17.65
N LYS A 62 49.45 -4.97 -18.79
CA LYS A 62 49.17 -3.93 -19.79
C LYS A 62 47.77 -4.06 -20.34
N VAL A 63 47.11 -2.93 -20.56
CA VAL A 63 45.77 -2.88 -21.16
C VAL A 63 45.86 -2.15 -22.51
N ASP A 64 44.92 -2.46 -23.39
CA ASP A 64 44.77 -1.76 -24.64
C ASP A 64 44.15 -0.38 -24.37
N VAL A 65 44.94 0.70 -24.58
CA VAL A 65 44.55 2.08 -24.30
C VAL A 65 43.52 2.56 -25.30
N ASP A 66 43.60 2.09 -26.55
CA ASP A 66 42.66 2.49 -27.60
C ASP A 66 41.27 1.87 -27.34
N GLU A 67 41.22 0.61 -26.91
CA GLU A 67 39.98 -0.06 -26.48
C GLU A 67 39.39 0.60 -25.24
N LEU A 68 40.18 0.90 -24.21
CA LEU A 68 39.68 1.64 -23.04
C LEU A 68 39.07 2.97 -23.46
N GLY A 69 39.75 3.72 -24.32
CA GLY A 69 39.25 4.98 -24.85
C GLY A 69 38.00 4.80 -25.72
N ALA A 70 37.90 3.69 -26.47
CA ALA A 70 36.75 3.38 -27.29
C ALA A 70 35.49 3.10 -26.43
N VAL A 71 35.64 2.31 -25.35
CA VAL A 71 34.54 2.03 -24.38
C VAL A 71 34.03 3.33 -23.77
N LEU A 72 34.91 4.18 -23.24
CA LEU A 72 34.50 5.43 -22.59
C LEU A 72 33.86 6.41 -23.57
N ARG A 73 34.33 6.49 -24.82
CA ARG A 73 33.70 7.30 -25.88
C ARG A 73 32.32 6.74 -26.29
N ALA A 74 32.18 5.42 -26.39
CA ALA A 74 30.93 4.78 -26.69
C ALA A 74 29.89 5.00 -25.57
N TYR A 75 30.31 4.87 -24.30
CA TYR A 75 29.50 5.25 -23.16
C TYR A 75 29.05 6.72 -23.23
N LYS A 76 29.97 7.65 -23.52
CA LYS A 76 29.65 9.09 -23.65
C LYS A 76 28.61 9.36 -24.74
N ARG A 77 28.67 8.66 -25.88
CA ARG A 77 27.71 8.81 -26.99
C ARG A 77 26.36 8.15 -26.74
N GLY A 78 26.28 7.25 -25.78
CA GLY A 78 25.08 6.46 -25.52
C GLY A 78 25.01 5.16 -26.31
N ASP A 79 26.11 4.71 -26.90
CA ASP A 79 26.21 3.42 -27.60
C ASP A 79 26.33 2.25 -26.60
N ILE A 80 26.73 2.54 -25.38
CA ILE A 80 26.83 1.62 -24.24
C ILE A 80 25.94 2.18 -23.10
N GLU A 81 25.02 1.38 -22.58
CA GLU A 81 24.22 1.75 -21.41
C GLU A 81 25.05 1.66 -20.11
N ALA A 82 24.57 2.34 -19.06
CA ALA A 82 25.34 2.45 -17.81
C ALA A 82 25.49 1.10 -17.08
N ASP A 83 24.51 0.23 -17.18
CA ASP A 83 24.51 -1.15 -16.64
C ASP A 83 25.44 -2.08 -17.42
N ASP A 84 25.66 -1.84 -18.73
CA ASP A 84 26.55 -2.63 -19.56
C ASP A 84 28.03 -2.20 -19.47
N LEU A 85 28.32 -1.05 -18.87
CA LEU A 85 29.67 -0.48 -18.87
C LEU A 85 30.71 -1.41 -18.21
N ILE A 86 30.35 -2.11 -17.13
CA ILE A 86 31.23 -3.07 -16.47
C ILE A 86 31.52 -4.26 -17.38
N GLU A 87 30.50 -4.81 -18.03
CA GLU A 87 30.62 -5.95 -18.95
C GLU A 87 31.49 -5.60 -20.16
N GLU A 88 31.34 -4.39 -20.71
CA GLU A 88 32.16 -3.88 -21.82
C GLU A 88 33.64 -3.73 -21.43
N LEU A 89 33.93 -3.23 -20.22
CA LEU A 89 35.28 -3.16 -19.69
C LEU A 89 35.88 -4.58 -19.49
N MET A 90 35.09 -5.51 -18.98
CA MET A 90 35.51 -6.91 -18.82
C MET A 90 35.84 -7.54 -20.18
N THR A 91 34.94 -7.41 -21.14
CA THR A 91 35.04 -8.08 -22.45
C THR A 91 36.18 -7.50 -23.29
N ARG A 92 36.22 -6.18 -23.42
CA ARG A 92 37.19 -5.52 -24.32
C ARG A 92 38.59 -5.42 -23.72
N LEU A 93 38.67 -5.25 -22.42
CA LEU A 93 39.97 -5.15 -21.73
C LEU A 93 40.38 -6.46 -21.07
N GLY A 94 39.54 -7.50 -21.08
CA GLY A 94 39.82 -8.77 -20.43
C GLY A 94 40.00 -8.66 -18.93
N LEU A 95 39.23 -7.80 -18.28
CA LEU A 95 39.21 -7.58 -16.84
C LEU A 95 38.29 -8.59 -16.15
N LEU A 96 38.59 -8.91 -14.90
CA LEU A 96 37.65 -9.59 -14.02
C LEU A 96 36.57 -8.56 -13.58
N ASP A 97 35.38 -9.02 -13.19
CA ASP A 97 34.29 -8.17 -12.66
C ASP A 97 34.76 -7.25 -11.53
N THR A 98 35.49 -7.81 -10.55
CA THR A 98 36.05 -7.04 -9.44
C THR A 98 37.07 -5.98 -9.89
N GLN A 99 37.85 -6.27 -10.93
CA GLN A 99 38.83 -5.33 -11.50
C GLN A 99 38.10 -4.20 -12.29
N ALA A 100 37.11 -4.54 -13.09
CA ALA A 100 36.32 -3.56 -13.83
C ALA A 100 35.58 -2.61 -12.87
N THR A 101 34.97 -3.15 -11.82
CA THR A 101 34.33 -2.38 -10.75
C THR A 101 35.35 -1.47 -10.03
N GLU A 102 36.55 -2.00 -9.71
CA GLU A 102 37.61 -1.19 -9.08
C GLU A 102 38.11 -0.08 -9.99
N VAL A 103 38.24 -0.34 -11.30
CA VAL A 103 38.61 0.66 -12.32
C VAL A 103 37.59 1.82 -12.33
N ILE A 104 36.30 1.50 -12.39
CA ILE A 104 35.24 2.53 -12.36
C ILE A 104 35.33 3.34 -11.06
N ASN A 105 35.43 2.67 -9.93
CA ASN A 105 35.37 3.31 -8.62
C ASN A 105 36.59 4.17 -8.30
N LYS A 106 37.78 3.76 -8.70
CA LYS A 106 39.04 4.41 -8.28
C LYS A 106 39.71 5.26 -9.35
N VAL A 107 39.48 4.94 -10.64
CA VAL A 107 40.17 5.63 -11.73
C VAL A 107 39.28 6.69 -12.39
N PHE A 108 37.97 6.51 -12.38
CA PHE A 108 37.01 7.41 -13.04
C PHE A 108 36.00 8.02 -12.05
N PRO A 109 36.46 8.88 -11.12
CA PRO A 109 35.58 9.48 -10.12
C PRO A 109 34.47 10.35 -10.73
N GLU A 110 34.59 10.76 -11.98
CA GLU A 110 33.59 11.51 -12.74
C GLU A 110 32.26 10.76 -12.79
N LEU A 111 32.28 9.43 -12.82
CA LEU A 111 31.08 8.61 -12.89
C LEU A 111 30.22 8.68 -11.61
N TYR A 112 30.84 9.01 -10.48
CA TYR A 112 30.15 9.15 -9.19
C TYR A 112 29.85 10.59 -8.77
N SER A 113 30.51 11.55 -9.42
CA SER A 113 30.36 12.98 -9.09
C SER A 113 29.36 13.70 -10.00
N LEU A 114 28.56 12.94 -10.77
CA LEU A 114 27.55 13.50 -11.67
C LEU A 114 26.50 14.29 -10.90
N LYS A 115 26.18 15.46 -11.43
CA LYS A 115 25.08 16.29 -10.91
C LYS A 115 23.95 16.33 -11.91
N PRO A 116 22.69 16.22 -11.45
CA PRO A 116 21.54 16.36 -12.32
C PRO A 116 21.54 17.74 -13.01
N VAL A 117 21.30 17.75 -14.31
CA VAL A 117 21.11 18.94 -15.12
C VAL A 117 19.64 19.04 -15.51
N PRO A 118 18.96 20.17 -15.21
CA PRO A 118 17.56 20.37 -15.58
C PRO A 118 17.36 20.28 -17.09
N THR A 119 16.25 19.69 -17.51
CA THR A 119 15.79 19.67 -18.90
C THR A 119 14.61 20.61 -19.09
N ASP A 120 14.14 20.76 -20.31
CA ASP A 120 12.88 21.41 -20.67
C ASP A 120 11.65 20.49 -20.53
N ARG A 121 11.85 19.30 -19.97
CA ARG A 121 10.80 18.30 -19.78
C ARG A 121 10.18 18.39 -18.41
N THR A 122 8.85 18.28 -18.38
CA THR A 122 8.06 18.27 -17.14
C THR A 122 7.19 17.01 -17.07
N LEU A 123 6.86 16.61 -15.85
CA LEU A 123 5.74 15.69 -15.64
C LEU A 123 4.43 16.46 -15.83
N ARG A 124 3.45 15.84 -16.47
CA ARG A 124 2.13 16.46 -16.68
C ARG A 124 1.47 16.80 -15.33
N SER A 125 1.03 18.02 -15.17
CA SER A 125 0.28 18.48 -14.00
C SER A 125 -1.23 18.27 -14.14
N HIS A 126 -1.72 18.10 -15.38
CA HIS A 126 -3.13 17.89 -15.74
C HIS A 126 -3.23 16.90 -16.89
N MET A 127 -4.21 16.01 -16.86
CA MET A 127 -4.53 15.12 -17.97
C MET A 127 -5.08 15.90 -19.18
N SER A 128 -5.90 16.92 -18.91
CA SER A 128 -6.50 17.80 -19.93
C SER A 128 -5.48 18.46 -20.84
N ALA A 129 -4.32 18.82 -20.32
CA ALA A 129 -3.27 19.47 -21.10
C ALA A 129 -2.59 18.56 -22.13
N THR A 130 -2.76 17.25 -22.04
CA THR A 130 -2.08 16.29 -22.93
C THR A 130 -2.90 15.88 -24.15
N TRP A 131 -4.17 16.29 -24.24
CA TRP A 131 -5.05 15.97 -25.34
C TRP A 131 -4.74 16.69 -26.67
N PHE A 132 -4.12 17.86 -26.61
CA PHE A 132 -3.94 18.70 -27.80
C PHE A 132 -3.19 17.97 -28.94
N HIS A 133 -2.12 17.25 -28.64
CA HIS A 133 -1.38 16.48 -29.65
C HIS A 133 -2.23 15.33 -30.23
N THR A 134 -3.00 14.66 -29.39
CA THR A 134 -3.87 13.56 -29.83
C THR A 134 -4.96 14.08 -30.74
N LEU A 135 -5.65 15.17 -30.34
CA LEU A 135 -6.71 15.77 -31.16
C LEU A 135 -6.18 16.29 -32.50
N ALA A 136 -5.01 16.97 -32.50
CA ALA A 136 -4.37 17.42 -33.72
C ALA A 136 -4.04 16.26 -34.68
N ALA A 137 -3.56 15.15 -34.15
CA ALA A 137 -3.23 13.97 -34.95
C ALA A 137 -4.46 13.23 -35.49
N MET A 138 -5.62 13.32 -34.81
CA MET A 138 -6.83 12.58 -35.14
C MET A 138 -7.81 13.35 -36.02
N GLN A 139 -7.84 14.67 -35.98
CA GLN A 139 -8.85 15.49 -36.62
C GLN A 139 -9.10 15.22 -38.12
N ASP A 140 -8.08 14.80 -38.83
CA ASP A 140 -8.17 14.49 -40.27
C ASP A 140 -8.31 13.00 -40.58
N LYS A 141 -8.27 12.13 -39.55
CA LYS A 141 -8.24 10.67 -39.71
C LYS A 141 -9.46 9.98 -39.11
N ALA A 142 -10.12 10.61 -38.15
CA ALA A 142 -11.24 10.01 -37.43
C ALA A 142 -12.59 10.47 -37.98
N THR A 143 -13.63 9.69 -37.71
CA THR A 143 -15.02 10.12 -37.82
C THR A 143 -15.44 10.86 -36.58
N TYR A 144 -16.30 11.86 -36.73
CA TYR A 144 -16.83 12.62 -35.61
C TYR A 144 -18.08 11.97 -35.02
N PRO A 145 -18.32 12.08 -33.69
CA PRO A 145 -17.42 12.69 -32.71
C PRO A 145 -16.17 11.87 -32.42
N VAL A 146 -15.03 12.54 -32.22
CA VAL A 146 -13.84 11.93 -31.60
C VAL A 146 -14.05 11.96 -30.10
N ALA A 147 -14.35 10.81 -29.50
CA ALA A 147 -14.65 10.68 -28.08
C ALA A 147 -13.63 9.74 -27.41
N LEU A 148 -12.74 10.31 -26.59
CA LEU A 148 -11.65 9.60 -25.97
C LEU A 148 -11.67 9.77 -24.45
N PHE A 149 -11.12 8.78 -23.74
CA PHE A 149 -10.80 8.89 -22.32
C PHE A 149 -9.41 8.36 -22.01
N ALA A 150 -8.83 8.85 -20.94
CA ALA A 150 -7.60 8.34 -20.36
C ALA A 150 -7.68 8.34 -18.85
N VAL A 151 -7.04 7.37 -18.21
CA VAL A 151 -6.88 7.29 -16.76
C VAL A 151 -5.40 7.21 -16.44
N GLY A 152 -4.94 8.05 -15.52
CA GLY A 152 -3.53 8.00 -15.15
C GLY A 152 -3.13 9.05 -14.11
N PRO A 153 -1.87 8.97 -13.67
CA PRO A 153 -1.35 9.89 -12.67
C PRO A 153 -1.14 11.30 -13.25
N ARG A 154 -1.38 12.30 -12.42
CA ARG A 154 -0.96 13.69 -12.60
C ARG A 154 -0.03 14.09 -11.46
N TYR A 155 0.89 15.00 -11.73
CA TYR A 155 1.99 15.34 -10.83
C TYR A 155 1.98 16.84 -10.56
N ARG A 156 1.85 17.23 -9.30
CA ARG A 156 1.85 18.63 -8.88
C ARG A 156 2.83 18.83 -7.74
N ASN A 157 3.69 19.79 -7.86
CA ASN A 157 4.62 20.19 -6.80
C ASN A 157 3.87 20.99 -5.73
N GLU A 158 2.96 20.33 -5.04
CA GLU A 158 2.19 20.92 -3.95
C GLU A 158 3.10 21.28 -2.77
N GLN A 159 2.85 22.44 -2.15
CA GLN A 159 3.61 22.91 -0.99
C GLN A 159 3.42 22.00 0.23
N ARG A 160 2.27 21.33 0.33
CA ARG A 160 1.92 20.39 1.40
C ARG A 160 1.19 19.17 0.84
N GLU A 161 1.41 18.04 1.48
CA GLU A 161 0.55 16.87 1.34
C GLU A 161 -0.27 16.74 2.61
N ASP A 162 -1.58 16.67 2.46
CA ASP A 162 -2.53 16.58 3.57
C ASP A 162 -3.68 15.59 3.25
N ALA A 163 -4.73 15.61 4.06
CA ALA A 163 -5.87 14.71 3.88
C ALA A 163 -6.59 14.86 2.52
N HIS A 164 -6.37 15.95 1.79
CA HIS A 164 -7.06 16.26 0.54
C HIS A 164 -6.12 16.54 -0.63
N HIS A 165 -4.81 16.69 -0.38
CA HIS A 165 -3.81 17.04 -1.39
C HIS A 165 -2.63 16.09 -1.36
N LEU A 166 -2.34 15.50 -2.51
CA LEU A 166 -1.12 14.71 -2.76
C LEU A 166 -0.38 15.31 -3.95
N ARG A 167 0.94 15.06 -4.00
CA ARG A 167 1.77 15.44 -5.16
C ARG A 167 1.51 14.56 -6.37
N VAL A 168 1.06 13.35 -6.16
CA VAL A 168 0.65 12.41 -7.23
C VAL A 168 -0.79 12.02 -7.01
N HIS A 169 -1.63 12.32 -8.00
CA HIS A 169 -3.06 11.96 -8.03
C HIS A 169 -3.37 11.22 -9.30
N HIS A 170 -4.40 10.36 -9.28
CA HIS A 170 -4.98 9.79 -10.48
C HIS A 170 -6.19 10.61 -10.93
N SER A 171 -6.29 10.82 -12.21
CA SER A 171 -7.46 11.45 -12.83
C SER A 171 -7.93 10.60 -14.00
N ALA A 172 -9.24 10.51 -14.15
CA ALA A 172 -9.85 10.20 -15.42
C ALA A 172 -10.05 11.50 -16.18
N SER A 173 -9.72 11.52 -17.45
CA SER A 173 -9.97 12.65 -18.33
C SER A 173 -10.70 12.19 -19.57
N ILE A 174 -11.79 12.86 -19.90
CA ILE A 174 -12.60 12.63 -21.10
C ILE A 174 -12.39 13.82 -22.02
N VAL A 175 -12.25 13.58 -23.31
CA VAL A 175 -12.23 14.62 -24.33
C VAL A 175 -13.16 14.23 -25.48
N ILE A 176 -13.93 15.22 -25.97
CA ILE A 176 -14.80 15.04 -27.12
C ILE A 176 -14.55 16.21 -28.07
N MET A 177 -14.18 15.88 -29.31
CA MET A 177 -14.05 16.84 -30.39
C MET A 177 -15.10 16.57 -31.46
N ASP A 178 -15.92 17.57 -31.74
CA ASP A 178 -16.98 17.50 -32.73
C ASP A 178 -17.30 18.90 -33.25
N PRO A 179 -17.62 19.08 -34.55
CA PRO A 179 -18.03 20.40 -35.09
C PRO A 179 -19.16 21.08 -34.31
N ASP A 180 -20.10 20.29 -33.77
CA ASP A 180 -21.27 20.75 -33.05
C ASP A 180 -21.17 20.63 -31.52
N MET A 181 -19.96 20.39 -30.98
CA MET A 181 -19.74 20.20 -29.55
C MET A 181 -20.06 21.45 -28.75
N SER A 182 -20.84 21.28 -27.68
CA SER A 182 -21.25 22.34 -26.77
C SER A 182 -21.00 21.98 -25.32
N LEU A 183 -20.94 22.99 -24.44
CA LEU A 183 -20.83 22.78 -23.00
C LEU A 183 -22.03 22.01 -22.43
N GLU A 184 -23.24 22.28 -22.98
CA GLU A 184 -24.47 21.61 -22.54
C GLU A 184 -24.43 20.11 -22.82
N ALA A 185 -23.98 19.71 -24.00
CA ALA A 185 -23.75 18.30 -24.34
C ALA A 185 -22.69 17.67 -23.40
N GLY A 186 -21.62 18.39 -23.12
CA GLY A 186 -20.58 17.96 -22.19
C GLY A 186 -21.09 17.78 -20.75
N ARG A 187 -21.95 18.69 -20.25
CA ARG A 187 -22.62 18.55 -18.95
C ARG A 187 -23.45 17.25 -18.89
N ALA A 188 -24.28 17.02 -19.91
CA ALA A 188 -25.12 15.82 -19.95
C ALA A 188 -24.29 14.53 -19.89
N ILE A 189 -23.23 14.45 -20.68
CA ILE A 189 -22.32 13.30 -20.70
C ILE A 189 -21.62 13.12 -19.33
N THR A 190 -21.13 14.21 -18.75
CA THR A 190 -20.45 14.15 -17.45
C THR A 190 -21.39 13.70 -16.34
N ALA A 191 -22.62 14.23 -16.32
CA ALA A 191 -23.65 13.80 -15.38
C ALA A 191 -23.99 12.32 -15.53
N ASP A 192 -24.09 11.83 -16.74
CA ASP A 192 -24.36 10.43 -17.03
C ASP A 192 -23.21 9.51 -16.57
N VAL A 193 -21.97 9.93 -16.76
CA VAL A 193 -20.81 9.17 -16.28
C VAL A 193 -20.83 9.10 -14.74
N LEU A 194 -21.10 10.22 -14.05
CA LEU A 194 -21.17 10.24 -12.58
C LEU A 194 -22.33 9.41 -12.03
N ARG A 195 -23.49 9.40 -12.72
CA ARG A 195 -24.63 8.52 -12.35
C ARG A 195 -24.26 7.02 -12.43
N ASP A 196 -23.43 6.61 -13.38
CA ASP A 196 -22.95 5.23 -13.47
C ASP A 196 -22.13 4.82 -12.26
N TYR A 197 -21.49 5.77 -11.58
CA TYR A 197 -20.81 5.54 -10.30
C TYR A 197 -21.73 5.63 -9.08
N GLY A 198 -23.04 5.83 -9.29
CA GLY A 198 -24.05 5.84 -8.24
C GLY A 198 -24.37 7.23 -7.66
N PHE A 199 -23.86 8.31 -8.24
CA PHE A 199 -24.19 9.67 -7.83
C PHE A 199 -25.51 10.12 -8.48
N GLY A 200 -26.53 10.41 -7.66
CA GLY A 200 -27.87 10.79 -8.15
C GLY A 200 -27.92 12.22 -8.67
N ASP A 201 -27.56 13.16 -7.82
CA ASP A 201 -27.65 14.58 -8.12
C ASP A 201 -26.27 15.17 -8.46
N VAL A 202 -26.20 15.82 -9.60
CA VAL A 202 -24.99 16.47 -10.12
C VAL A 202 -25.29 17.94 -10.39
N THR A 203 -24.48 18.84 -9.87
CA THR A 203 -24.62 20.29 -10.04
C THR A 203 -23.36 20.87 -10.67
N PHE A 204 -23.54 21.84 -11.54
CA PHE A 204 -22.50 22.56 -12.25
C PHE A 204 -22.43 24.01 -11.80
N LYS A 205 -21.23 24.49 -11.51
CA LYS A 205 -21.01 25.89 -11.11
C LYS A 205 -19.91 26.50 -11.98
N VAL A 206 -20.25 27.60 -12.65
CA VAL A 206 -19.26 28.32 -13.46
C VAL A 206 -18.09 28.78 -12.59
N LYS A 207 -16.89 28.53 -13.04
CA LYS A 207 -15.65 28.88 -12.36
C LYS A 207 -15.34 30.36 -12.57
N GLU A 208 -15.15 31.10 -11.48
CA GLU A 208 -14.88 32.54 -11.55
C GLU A 208 -13.50 32.83 -12.20
N ALA A 209 -12.51 32.00 -11.90
CA ALA A 209 -11.17 32.09 -12.46
C ALA A 209 -10.92 30.93 -13.43
N THR A 210 -11.19 31.15 -14.71
CA THR A 210 -11.05 30.16 -15.77
C THR A 210 -9.59 29.81 -16.03
N SER A 211 -9.28 28.52 -16.14
CA SER A 211 -7.97 28.02 -16.64
C SER A 211 -7.77 28.43 -18.09
N LYS A 212 -6.59 28.92 -18.44
CA LYS A 212 -6.39 29.65 -19.71
C LYS A 212 -6.48 28.80 -20.98
N TYR A 213 -6.44 27.51 -20.87
CA TYR A 213 -6.74 26.61 -22.00
C TYR A 213 -8.24 26.36 -22.19
N TYR A 214 -9.10 26.83 -21.28
CA TYR A 214 -10.56 26.83 -21.47
C TYR A 214 -11.07 28.21 -21.92
N THR A 215 -12.23 28.20 -22.52
CA THR A 215 -12.94 29.43 -22.89
C THR A 215 -13.48 30.11 -21.63
N PRO A 216 -13.22 31.40 -21.40
CA PRO A 216 -13.77 32.14 -20.28
C PRO A 216 -15.30 32.01 -20.18
N GLY A 217 -15.79 31.67 -19.00
CA GLY A 217 -17.22 31.45 -18.74
C GLY A 217 -17.77 30.09 -19.19
N LEU A 218 -16.90 29.23 -19.83
CA LEU A 218 -17.25 27.88 -20.24
C LEU A 218 -16.41 26.83 -19.53
N GLU A 219 -15.90 27.13 -18.33
CA GLU A 219 -15.30 26.20 -17.39
C GLU A 219 -16.18 26.10 -16.15
N GLU A 220 -16.43 24.87 -15.69
CA GLU A 220 -17.30 24.61 -14.55
C GLU A 220 -16.71 23.58 -13.61
N GLU A 221 -16.94 23.81 -12.32
CA GLU A 221 -16.75 22.83 -11.27
C GLU A 221 -17.99 21.93 -11.20
N VAL A 222 -17.79 20.64 -11.02
CA VAL A 222 -18.85 19.63 -10.95
C VAL A 222 -18.94 19.10 -9.53
N PHE A 223 -20.12 19.20 -8.95
CA PHE A 223 -20.41 18.76 -7.59
C PHE A 223 -21.40 17.61 -7.59
N VAL A 224 -21.19 16.67 -6.69
CA VAL A 224 -22.13 15.59 -6.37
C VAL A 224 -22.61 15.75 -4.92
N GLU A 225 -23.88 15.37 -4.68
CA GLU A 225 -24.40 15.32 -3.32
C GLU A 225 -23.95 14.02 -2.64
N TYR A 226 -23.40 14.15 -1.43
CA TYR A 226 -23.01 13.01 -0.59
C TYR A 226 -23.26 13.32 0.89
N HIS A 227 -24.13 12.54 1.52
CA HIS A 227 -24.55 12.72 2.93
C HIS A 227 -24.96 14.16 3.29
N GLY A 228 -25.74 14.81 2.43
CA GLY A 228 -26.24 16.18 2.65
C GLY A 228 -25.19 17.26 2.40
N ARG A 229 -24.08 16.96 1.74
CA ARG A 229 -23.01 17.91 1.38
C ARG A 229 -22.71 17.86 -0.11
N TRP A 230 -22.45 19.00 -0.69
CA TRP A 230 -21.95 19.11 -2.06
C TRP A 230 -20.42 18.98 -2.07
N VAL A 231 -19.90 18.00 -2.79
CA VAL A 231 -18.47 17.73 -2.91
C VAL A 231 -18.06 17.88 -4.37
N GLU A 232 -17.06 18.72 -4.63
CA GLU A 232 -16.47 18.89 -5.95
C GLU A 232 -15.70 17.62 -6.35
N VAL A 233 -16.02 17.07 -7.54
CA VAL A 233 -15.44 15.81 -8.03
C VAL A 233 -14.78 15.94 -9.40
N ALA A 234 -15.11 16.99 -10.15
CA ALA A 234 -14.58 17.18 -11.49
C ALA A 234 -14.53 18.66 -11.89
N ASP A 235 -13.70 18.97 -12.87
CA ASP A 235 -13.74 20.21 -13.65
C ASP A 235 -14.08 19.86 -15.10
N ILE A 236 -14.95 20.64 -15.73
CA ILE A 236 -15.32 20.50 -17.14
C ILE A 236 -15.16 21.81 -17.89
N GLY A 237 -14.98 21.75 -19.19
CA GLY A 237 -14.98 22.99 -19.99
C GLY A 237 -14.80 22.78 -21.48
N MET A 238 -15.09 23.86 -22.23
CA MET A 238 -14.76 23.94 -23.65
C MET A 238 -13.36 24.51 -23.82
N TYR A 239 -12.50 23.81 -24.57
CA TYR A 239 -11.17 24.34 -24.86
C TYR A 239 -11.23 25.69 -25.56
N SER A 240 -10.32 26.57 -25.19
CA SER A 240 -10.20 27.89 -25.83
C SER A 240 -9.87 27.75 -27.32
N PRO A 241 -10.59 28.45 -28.21
CA PRO A 241 -10.26 28.49 -29.63
C PRO A 241 -8.81 28.91 -29.90
N VAL A 242 -8.26 29.79 -29.04
CA VAL A 242 -6.85 30.21 -29.14
C VAL A 242 -5.90 29.07 -28.81
N ALA A 243 -6.18 28.32 -27.73
CA ALA A 243 -5.39 27.16 -27.36
C ALA A 243 -5.47 26.06 -28.40
N LEU A 244 -6.65 25.78 -28.96
CA LEU A 244 -6.85 24.82 -30.07
C LEU A 244 -6.07 25.25 -31.31
N ALA A 245 -6.18 26.52 -31.72
CA ALA A 245 -5.48 27.05 -32.88
C ALA A 245 -3.94 26.99 -32.75
N ASN A 246 -3.41 27.15 -31.54
CA ASN A 246 -1.98 26.99 -31.27
C ASN A 246 -1.47 25.57 -31.59
N PHE A 247 -2.36 24.57 -31.62
CA PHE A 247 -2.05 23.18 -32.00
C PHE A 247 -2.67 22.77 -33.34
N ASP A 248 -3.08 23.73 -34.16
CA ASP A 248 -3.72 23.52 -35.47
C ASP A 248 -5.00 22.70 -35.42
N ILE A 249 -5.71 22.72 -34.28
CA ILE A 249 -7.00 22.00 -34.11
C ILE A 249 -8.14 22.94 -34.54
N ARG A 250 -8.99 22.46 -35.45
CA ARG A 250 -10.00 23.27 -36.14
C ARG A 250 -11.39 23.17 -35.54
N HIS A 251 -11.68 22.12 -34.78
CA HIS A 251 -12.99 21.85 -34.26
C HIS A 251 -13.08 22.12 -32.76
N PRO A 252 -14.27 22.54 -32.26
CA PRO A 252 -14.51 22.67 -30.84
C PRO A 252 -14.23 21.35 -30.12
N ALA A 253 -13.69 21.45 -28.91
CA ALA A 253 -13.47 20.28 -28.07
C ALA A 253 -13.85 20.57 -26.62
N PHE A 254 -14.58 19.63 -26.04
CA PHE A 254 -14.97 19.58 -24.64
C PHE A 254 -14.01 18.68 -23.88
N ASN A 255 -13.73 19.01 -22.62
CA ASN A 255 -12.96 18.16 -21.74
C ASN A 255 -13.61 18.07 -20.36
N ALA A 256 -13.55 16.89 -19.75
CA ALA A 256 -13.83 16.66 -18.34
C ALA A 256 -12.62 16.03 -17.65
N GLY A 257 -12.26 16.58 -16.50
CA GLY A 257 -11.21 16.03 -15.63
C GLY A 257 -11.81 15.60 -14.30
N ILE A 258 -11.80 14.30 -14.00
CA ILE A 258 -12.42 13.70 -12.81
C ILE A 258 -11.32 13.21 -11.87
N GLY A 259 -11.39 13.61 -10.58
CA GLY A 259 -10.46 13.15 -9.54
C GLY A 259 -10.86 11.78 -9.01
N ILE A 260 -10.07 10.75 -9.34
CA ILE A 260 -10.40 9.35 -8.99
C ILE A 260 -10.35 9.14 -7.48
N GLU A 261 -9.28 9.59 -6.83
CA GLU A 261 -9.15 9.43 -5.37
C GLU A 261 -10.25 10.16 -4.62
N ARG A 262 -10.72 11.31 -5.13
CA ARG A 262 -11.82 12.04 -4.50
C ARG A 262 -13.15 11.29 -4.61
N LEU A 263 -13.42 10.68 -5.76
CA LEU A 263 -14.57 9.77 -5.90
C LEU A 263 -14.44 8.56 -4.96
N ALA A 264 -13.25 7.96 -4.89
CA ALA A 264 -13.00 6.83 -4.00
C ALA A 264 -13.18 7.20 -2.52
N MET A 265 -12.72 8.40 -2.10
CA MET A 265 -12.95 8.88 -0.72
C MET A 265 -14.45 8.96 -0.40
N ILE A 266 -15.23 9.50 -1.31
CA ILE A 266 -16.69 9.60 -1.13
C ILE A 266 -17.31 8.20 -1.05
N LEU A 267 -17.03 7.33 -2.01
CA LEU A 267 -17.62 5.99 -2.10
C LEU A 267 -17.24 5.07 -0.92
N HIS A 268 -16.07 5.26 -0.34
CA HIS A 268 -15.59 4.48 0.81
C HIS A 268 -15.71 5.18 2.16
N GLY A 269 -16.26 6.39 2.20
CA GLY A 269 -16.40 7.17 3.44
C GLY A 269 -15.07 7.52 4.10
N ALA A 270 -14.00 7.73 3.31
CA ALA A 270 -12.67 8.03 3.83
C ALA A 270 -12.51 9.56 4.00
N ASP A 271 -12.01 9.97 5.17
CA ASP A 271 -11.75 11.38 5.49
C ASP A 271 -10.34 11.84 5.08
N ASP A 272 -9.46 10.90 4.76
CA ASP A 272 -8.07 11.17 4.41
C ASP A 272 -7.65 10.34 3.19
N ILE A 273 -7.30 11.04 2.10
CA ILE A 273 -6.87 10.44 0.83
C ILE A 273 -5.64 9.54 0.99
N ARG A 274 -4.76 9.84 1.95
CA ARG A 274 -3.54 9.08 2.22
C ARG A 274 -3.84 7.65 2.65
N HIS A 275 -4.96 7.41 3.33
CA HIS A 275 -5.40 6.08 3.74
C HIS A 275 -5.77 5.19 2.56
N LEU A 276 -6.26 5.78 1.45
CA LEU A 276 -6.58 5.05 0.23
C LEU A 276 -5.36 4.82 -0.64
N VAL A 277 -4.50 5.83 -0.78
CA VAL A 277 -3.34 5.77 -1.69
C VAL A 277 -2.15 5.05 -1.06
N PHE A 278 -1.98 5.18 0.25
CA PHE A 278 -0.89 4.59 1.03
C PHE A 278 -1.42 3.76 2.19
N PRO A 279 -2.21 2.69 1.93
CA PRO A 279 -2.81 1.88 2.99
C PRO A 279 -1.76 1.28 3.94
N GLN A 280 -0.54 1.05 3.46
CA GLN A 280 0.58 0.56 4.28
C GLN A 280 1.04 1.54 5.37
N PHE A 281 0.70 2.84 5.24
CA PHE A 281 1.01 3.86 6.25
C PHE A 281 -0.22 4.25 7.08
N SER A 282 -1.39 3.67 6.78
CA SER A 282 -2.58 3.90 7.57
C SER A 282 -2.42 3.25 8.94
N ILE A 283 -2.66 4.02 9.97
CA ILE A 283 -2.82 3.45 11.30
C ILE A 283 -4.20 2.79 11.28
N VAL A 284 -4.25 1.47 11.17
CA VAL A 284 -5.50 0.74 11.38
C VAL A 284 -5.80 0.88 12.88
N ASP A 285 -6.86 1.58 13.21
CA ASP A 285 -7.36 1.66 14.58
C ASP A 285 -8.25 0.45 14.82
N PHE A 286 -7.90 -0.36 15.82
CA PHE A 286 -8.68 -1.54 16.17
C PHE A 286 -9.57 -1.20 17.36
N SER A 287 -10.89 -1.30 17.19
CA SER A 287 -11.82 -1.20 18.31
C SER A 287 -11.65 -2.39 19.30
N ASP A 288 -12.12 -2.23 20.53
CA ASP A 288 -12.08 -3.29 21.53
C ASP A 288 -12.76 -4.57 21.03
N GLU A 289 -13.85 -4.47 20.24
CA GLU A 289 -14.54 -5.60 19.62
C GLU A 289 -13.64 -6.31 18.59
N VAL A 290 -12.98 -5.57 17.72
CA VAL A 290 -12.09 -6.13 16.69
C VAL A 290 -10.89 -6.82 17.34
N ILE A 291 -10.32 -6.21 18.38
CA ILE A 291 -9.23 -6.83 19.17
C ILE A 291 -9.73 -8.13 19.82
N ALA A 292 -10.91 -8.14 20.42
CA ALA A 292 -11.48 -9.31 21.08
C ALA A 292 -11.75 -10.47 20.10
N GLU A 293 -12.30 -10.18 18.93
CA GLU A 293 -12.59 -11.17 17.88
C GLU A 293 -11.31 -11.71 17.24
N SER A 294 -10.24 -10.92 17.18
CA SER A 294 -8.98 -11.32 16.58
C SER A 294 -8.17 -12.33 17.39
N LEU A 295 -8.46 -12.46 18.70
CA LEU A 295 -7.76 -13.41 19.56
C LEU A 295 -8.07 -14.86 19.14
N SER A 296 -7.04 -15.65 18.85
CA SER A 296 -7.16 -17.02 18.36
C SER A 296 -6.38 -18.03 19.19
N TYR A 297 -6.68 -19.33 19.01
CA TYR A 297 -5.87 -20.40 19.59
C TYR A 297 -4.68 -20.70 18.69
N ILE A 298 -3.47 -20.83 19.26
CA ILE A 298 -2.25 -21.26 18.56
C ILE A 298 -2.42 -22.69 18.04
N THR A 299 -2.94 -23.56 18.91
CA THR A 299 -3.29 -24.94 18.56
C THR A 299 -4.71 -25.25 19.00
N ALA A 300 -5.46 -25.95 18.16
CA ALA A 300 -6.80 -26.40 18.45
C ALA A 300 -7.01 -27.83 17.95
N PRO A 301 -7.84 -28.63 18.60
CA PRO A 301 -8.19 -29.95 18.12
C PRO A 301 -8.88 -29.86 16.76
N LYS A 302 -8.55 -30.78 15.87
CA LYS A 302 -9.05 -30.86 14.48
C LYS A 302 -10.38 -31.58 14.33
N THR A 303 -10.78 -32.33 15.36
CA THR A 303 -11.97 -33.20 15.32
C THR A 303 -13.03 -32.80 16.34
N GLU A 304 -14.29 -33.18 16.10
CA GLU A 304 -15.36 -33.02 17.08
C GLU A 304 -15.07 -33.78 18.40
N ARG A 305 -14.35 -34.92 18.30
CA ARG A 305 -13.89 -35.66 19.46
C ARG A 305 -12.95 -34.83 20.31
N GLY A 306 -11.96 -34.15 19.67
CA GLY A 306 -11.04 -33.28 20.35
C GLY A 306 -11.74 -32.09 21.02
N LEU A 307 -12.72 -31.48 20.38
CA LEU A 307 -13.54 -30.44 21.01
C LEU A 307 -14.30 -30.92 22.23
N LYS A 308 -14.84 -32.18 22.20
CA LYS A 308 -15.47 -32.80 23.37
C LYS A 308 -14.46 -33.07 24.49
N ILE A 309 -13.23 -33.45 24.15
CA ILE A 309 -12.14 -33.60 25.12
C ILE A 309 -11.84 -32.27 25.80
N ALA A 310 -11.66 -31.18 25.03
CA ALA A 310 -11.40 -29.86 25.61
C ALA A 310 -12.54 -29.43 26.56
N ALA A 311 -13.78 -29.60 26.16
CA ALA A 311 -14.95 -29.31 27.02
C ALA A 311 -14.98 -30.14 28.30
N ALA A 312 -14.63 -31.44 28.23
CA ALA A 312 -14.58 -32.34 29.37
C ALA A 312 -13.46 -31.94 30.35
N ILE A 313 -12.27 -31.56 29.85
CA ILE A 313 -11.17 -31.06 30.69
C ILE A 313 -11.60 -29.78 31.43
N GLU A 314 -12.16 -28.81 30.72
CA GLU A 314 -12.62 -27.54 31.32
C GLU A 314 -13.73 -27.81 32.35
N GLY A 315 -14.70 -28.65 32.03
CA GLY A 315 -15.82 -29.04 32.93
C GLY A 315 -15.33 -29.72 34.19
N SER A 316 -14.42 -30.68 34.07
CA SER A 316 -13.81 -31.37 35.21
C SER A 316 -12.98 -30.41 36.07
N ALA A 317 -12.18 -29.57 35.45
CA ALA A 317 -11.41 -28.52 36.14
C ALA A 317 -12.34 -27.59 36.94
N ARG A 318 -13.41 -27.10 36.34
CA ARG A 318 -14.37 -26.20 36.98
C ARG A 318 -15.07 -26.88 38.18
N LYS A 319 -15.44 -28.17 38.04
CA LYS A 319 -16.09 -28.94 39.07
C LYS A 319 -15.20 -29.20 40.28
N HIS A 320 -13.91 -29.42 40.06
CA HIS A 320 -12.95 -29.88 41.08
C HIS A 320 -11.88 -28.88 41.44
N LYS A 321 -12.01 -27.62 40.99
CA LYS A 321 -10.98 -26.57 41.13
C LYS A 321 -10.42 -26.39 42.55
N ASP A 322 -11.24 -26.55 43.55
CA ASP A 322 -10.91 -26.35 44.98
C ASP A 322 -10.45 -27.61 45.69
N ALA A 323 -10.36 -28.75 45.00
CA ALA A 323 -9.89 -30.00 45.59
C ALA A 323 -8.44 -29.85 46.07
N LEU A 324 -8.18 -30.29 47.30
CA LEU A 324 -6.84 -30.21 47.90
C LEU A 324 -5.97 -31.40 47.47
N ALA A 325 -4.74 -31.12 47.18
CA ALA A 325 -3.73 -32.11 46.83
C ALA A 325 -3.27 -32.94 48.05
N PRO A 326 -2.87 -34.23 47.85
CA PRO A 326 -2.82 -34.89 46.54
C PRO A 326 -4.19 -35.30 46.02
N CYS A 327 -4.51 -35.01 44.75
CA CYS A 327 -5.78 -35.34 44.13
C CYS A 327 -5.64 -35.65 42.64
N GLU A 328 -6.53 -36.51 42.13
CA GLU A 328 -6.58 -36.92 40.72
C GLU A 328 -8.04 -37.10 40.32
N PHE A 329 -8.40 -36.56 39.13
CA PHE A 329 -9.74 -36.66 38.57
C PHE A 329 -9.69 -37.01 37.10
N ILE A 330 -10.41 -38.03 36.68
CA ILE A 330 -10.55 -38.38 35.27
C ILE A 330 -11.45 -37.35 34.63
N ALA A 331 -10.87 -36.57 33.71
CA ALA A 331 -11.57 -35.57 32.92
C ALA A 331 -12.24 -36.17 31.68
N PHE A 332 -11.56 -37.11 31.02
CA PHE A 332 -12.11 -37.82 29.86
C PHE A 332 -11.53 -39.24 29.77
N LYS A 333 -12.35 -40.19 29.33
CA LYS A 333 -11.93 -41.57 29.08
C LYS A 333 -12.71 -42.16 27.94
N ASP A 334 -12.03 -42.78 27.00
CA ASP A 334 -12.62 -43.60 25.95
C ASP A 334 -11.73 -44.83 25.65
N ALA A 335 -11.99 -45.52 24.52
CA ALA A 335 -11.23 -46.73 24.14
C ALA A 335 -9.79 -46.41 23.68
N ARG A 336 -9.41 -45.15 23.49
CA ARG A 336 -8.13 -44.74 22.96
C ARG A 336 -7.23 -44.01 23.97
N ILE A 337 -7.84 -43.25 24.88
CA ILE A 337 -7.09 -42.39 25.81
C ILE A 337 -7.82 -42.26 27.16
N VAL A 338 -7.04 -41.96 28.19
CA VAL A 338 -7.47 -41.49 29.48
C VAL A 338 -6.83 -40.15 29.77
N ILE A 339 -7.60 -39.12 30.14
CA ILE A 339 -7.09 -37.79 30.49
C ILE A 339 -7.46 -37.50 31.92
N LYS A 340 -6.46 -37.12 32.71
CA LYS A 340 -6.59 -36.86 34.13
C LYS A 340 -6.11 -35.46 34.49
N LEU A 341 -6.79 -34.77 35.38
CA LEU A 341 -6.33 -33.59 36.08
C LEU A 341 -5.69 -34.02 37.39
N VAL A 342 -4.45 -33.58 37.64
CA VAL A 342 -3.66 -34.08 38.75
C VAL A 342 -2.97 -32.97 39.50
N GLU A 343 -3.04 -32.99 40.84
CA GLU A 343 -2.15 -32.18 41.68
C GLU A 343 -1.55 -33.06 42.79
N ARG A 344 -0.23 -33.10 42.84
CA ARG A 344 0.52 -33.96 43.73
C ARG A 344 1.17 -33.22 44.91
N GLU A 345 1.30 -31.89 44.81
CA GLU A 345 1.99 -31.08 45.82
C GLU A 345 1.06 -30.71 46.96
N ALA A 346 1.31 -31.30 48.15
CA ALA A 346 0.49 -31.08 49.34
C ALA A 346 0.30 -29.59 49.67
N GLY A 347 -0.94 -29.23 50.05
CA GLY A 347 -1.30 -27.85 50.39
C GLY A 347 -1.70 -26.96 49.20
N LYS A 348 -1.66 -27.50 47.96
CA LYS A 348 -2.17 -26.82 46.77
C LYS A 348 -3.60 -27.26 46.42
N LYS A 349 -4.31 -26.42 45.71
CA LYS A 349 -5.55 -26.75 45.05
C LYS A 349 -5.28 -27.33 43.67
N LEU A 350 -6.21 -28.12 43.13
CA LEU A 350 -6.12 -28.72 41.81
C LEU A 350 -5.88 -27.66 40.70
N ILE A 351 -6.56 -26.54 40.82
CA ILE A 351 -6.43 -25.41 39.91
C ILE A 351 -6.00 -24.16 40.68
N GLY A 352 -5.01 -23.45 40.16
CA GLY A 352 -4.54 -22.21 40.77
C GLY A 352 -5.53 -21.05 40.66
N PRO A 353 -5.29 -19.97 41.40
CA PRO A 353 -6.28 -18.88 41.58
C PRO A 353 -6.67 -18.20 40.28
N ALA A 354 -5.77 -18.14 39.28
CA ALA A 354 -6.04 -17.50 38.00
C ALA A 354 -6.65 -18.45 36.95
N GLY A 355 -6.84 -19.76 37.27
CA GLY A 355 -7.21 -20.78 36.27
C GLY A 355 -8.48 -20.48 35.49
N PHE A 356 -9.40 -19.72 36.04
CA PHE A 356 -10.67 -19.34 35.40
C PHE A 356 -10.80 -17.86 35.11
N ASN A 357 -9.67 -17.10 35.11
CA ASN A 357 -9.70 -15.73 34.63
C ASN A 357 -10.20 -15.68 33.20
N GLU A 358 -11.10 -14.77 32.92
CA GLU A 358 -11.54 -14.47 31.57
C GLU A 358 -10.62 -13.44 30.94
N ILE A 359 -10.47 -13.49 29.62
CA ILE A 359 -9.71 -12.52 28.85
C ILE A 359 -10.70 -11.56 28.20
N CYS A 360 -10.49 -10.28 28.46
CA CYS A 360 -11.30 -9.21 27.93
C CYS A 360 -10.44 -8.11 27.32
N VAL A 361 -11.09 -7.27 26.54
CA VAL A 361 -10.49 -6.08 25.96
C VAL A 361 -11.14 -4.87 26.59
N GLY A 362 -10.33 -3.94 26.96
CA GLY A 362 -10.76 -2.64 27.45
C GLY A 362 -9.70 -1.61 27.24
N ASP A 363 -10.14 -0.43 26.83
CA ASP A 363 -9.25 0.68 26.59
C ASP A 363 -8.12 0.32 25.58
N GLY A 364 -8.46 -0.45 24.52
CA GLY A 364 -7.56 -0.81 23.43
C GLY A 364 -6.46 -1.82 23.80
N THR A 365 -6.61 -2.59 24.87
CA THR A 365 -5.66 -3.67 25.22
C THR A 365 -6.34 -4.85 25.90
N LEU A 366 -5.65 -6.00 25.92
CA LEU A 366 -6.15 -7.19 26.62
C LEU A 366 -5.75 -7.19 28.09
N TYR A 367 -6.66 -7.63 28.91
CA TYR A 367 -6.42 -7.91 30.33
C TYR A 367 -7.19 -9.16 30.77
N SER A 368 -6.88 -9.65 31.95
CA SER A 368 -7.56 -10.82 32.52
C SER A 368 -8.07 -10.55 33.92
N ASP A 369 -9.30 -10.97 34.20
CA ASP A 369 -9.93 -10.87 35.50
C ASP A 369 -10.92 -12.02 35.70
N LEU A 370 -11.30 -12.27 36.96
CA LEU A 370 -12.39 -13.18 37.33
C LEU A 370 -13.77 -12.57 37.08
N GLN A 371 -13.90 -11.27 37.10
CA GLN A 371 -15.13 -10.50 36.85
C GLN A 371 -14.84 -9.29 35.94
N PRO A 372 -14.58 -9.52 34.67
CA PRO A 372 -14.19 -8.47 33.75
C PRO A 372 -15.38 -7.56 33.40
N SER A 373 -15.05 -6.28 33.11
CA SER A 373 -16.02 -5.23 32.78
C SER A 373 -15.94 -4.71 31.33
N GLY A 374 -15.00 -5.24 30.53
CA GLY A 374 -14.80 -4.82 29.14
C GLY A 374 -15.46 -5.71 28.09
N THR A 375 -15.01 -5.61 26.84
CA THR A 375 -15.45 -6.45 25.74
C THR A 375 -14.94 -7.89 25.95
N HIS A 376 -15.86 -8.85 26.06
CA HIS A 376 -15.53 -10.25 26.29
C HIS A 376 -14.99 -10.94 25.04
N THR A 377 -13.87 -11.64 25.17
CA THR A 377 -13.32 -12.47 24.07
C THR A 377 -13.97 -13.86 23.96
N GLY A 378 -14.77 -14.25 24.95
CA GLY A 378 -15.30 -15.62 25.08
C GLY A 378 -14.25 -16.67 25.42
N LYS A 379 -13.03 -16.26 25.79
CA LYS A 379 -11.91 -17.15 26.14
C LYS A 379 -11.49 -16.93 27.57
N ASN A 380 -11.21 -18.05 28.26
CA ASN A 380 -10.67 -18.05 29.62
C ASN A 380 -9.40 -18.92 29.67
N TYR A 381 -8.64 -18.81 30.74
CA TYR A 381 -7.37 -19.50 30.91
C TYR A 381 -7.50 -21.03 30.79
N MET A 382 -8.44 -21.62 31.51
CA MET A 382 -8.62 -23.05 31.48
C MET A 382 -9.06 -23.56 30.11
N ARG A 383 -9.88 -22.80 29.39
CA ARG A 383 -10.29 -23.15 28.04
C ARG A 383 -9.11 -23.18 27.07
N GLY A 384 -8.21 -22.20 27.14
CA GLY A 384 -7.00 -22.17 26.32
C GLY A 384 -6.08 -23.38 26.58
N ILE A 385 -5.83 -23.68 27.85
CA ILE A 385 -5.03 -24.83 28.28
C ILE A 385 -5.70 -26.17 27.86
N ALA A 386 -7.02 -26.27 28.00
CA ALA A 386 -7.79 -27.47 27.62
C ALA A 386 -7.78 -27.69 26.09
N MET A 387 -7.80 -26.63 25.29
CA MET A 387 -7.68 -26.72 23.82
C MET A 387 -6.31 -27.26 23.40
N ALA A 388 -5.22 -26.79 24.01
CA ALA A 388 -3.89 -27.32 23.76
C ALA A 388 -3.76 -28.79 24.16
N ALA A 389 -4.22 -29.14 25.35
CA ALA A 389 -4.21 -30.55 25.85
C ALA A 389 -5.03 -31.46 24.95
N ALA A 390 -6.19 -31.01 24.47
CA ALA A 390 -7.05 -31.79 23.58
C ALA A 390 -6.40 -31.97 22.18
N ALA A 391 -5.71 -30.98 21.66
CA ALA A 391 -4.96 -31.13 20.41
C ALA A 391 -3.82 -32.16 20.55
N LEU A 392 -3.08 -32.12 21.67
CA LEU A 392 -2.06 -33.14 21.98
C LEU A 392 -2.70 -34.55 22.10
N ALA A 393 -3.88 -34.66 22.68
CA ALA A 393 -4.58 -35.92 22.85
C ALA A 393 -5.05 -36.57 21.54
N GLU A 394 -5.19 -35.83 20.46
CA GLU A 394 -5.49 -36.36 19.12
C GLU A 394 -4.32 -37.14 18.52
N GLU A 395 -3.08 -36.75 18.89
CA GLU A 395 -1.84 -37.27 18.30
C GLU A 395 -1.01 -38.10 19.27
N VAL A 396 -1.49 -38.27 20.53
CA VAL A 396 -0.73 -38.96 21.59
C VAL A 396 -0.54 -40.44 21.29
N THR A 397 0.70 -40.92 21.40
CA THR A 397 1.12 -42.31 21.26
C THR A 397 1.76 -42.87 22.53
N GLU A 398 2.18 -41.99 23.42
CA GLU A 398 2.83 -42.31 24.71
C GLU A 398 2.34 -41.36 25.81
N PRO A 399 2.47 -41.75 27.09
CA PRO A 399 2.02 -40.92 28.20
C PRO A 399 2.66 -39.53 28.13
N THR A 400 1.84 -38.49 28.14
CA THR A 400 2.26 -37.11 27.98
C THR A 400 1.69 -36.23 29.09
N LEU A 401 2.50 -35.33 29.64
CA LEU A 401 2.08 -34.33 30.62
C LEU A 401 2.01 -32.95 29.99
N HIS A 402 0.83 -32.36 29.94
CA HIS A 402 0.63 -30.95 29.63
C HIS A 402 0.51 -30.15 30.92
N GLN A 403 1.49 -29.26 31.19
CA GLN A 403 1.56 -28.51 32.43
C GLN A 403 1.67 -27.02 32.19
N VAL A 404 0.83 -26.21 32.86
CA VAL A 404 0.95 -24.75 32.90
C VAL A 404 0.95 -24.32 34.38
N LYS A 405 2.06 -23.75 34.86
CA LYS A 405 2.17 -23.28 36.25
C LYS A 405 1.85 -21.80 36.42
N MET A 406 2.47 -20.99 35.58
CA MET A 406 2.35 -19.54 35.61
C MET A 406 2.10 -19.01 34.21
N VAL A 407 1.15 -18.10 34.09
CA VAL A 407 0.87 -17.36 32.85
C VAL A 407 1.65 -16.05 32.92
N ARG A 408 2.38 -15.73 31.87
CA ARG A 408 3.11 -14.47 31.67
C ARG A 408 2.80 -13.84 30.33
N HIS A 409 2.47 -14.67 29.35
CA HIS A 409 2.16 -14.30 27.97
C HIS A 409 0.92 -15.03 27.48
N LEU A 410 0.30 -14.54 26.42
CA LEU A 410 -0.86 -15.20 25.78
C LEU A 410 -0.53 -16.61 25.30
N SER A 411 0.71 -16.84 24.84
CA SER A 411 1.18 -18.14 24.40
C SER A 411 1.16 -19.21 25.50
N ASP A 412 1.33 -18.82 26.78
CA ASP A 412 1.22 -19.75 27.90
C ASP A 412 -0.22 -20.29 28.05
N LEU A 413 -1.18 -19.58 27.49
CA LEU A 413 -2.61 -19.94 27.44
C LEU A 413 -3.01 -20.52 26.08
N ASN A 414 -2.03 -20.84 25.23
CA ASN A 414 -2.31 -21.30 23.86
C ASN A 414 -3.09 -20.27 23.03
N LEU A 415 -2.84 -18.98 23.25
CA LEU A 415 -3.53 -17.88 22.58
C LEU A 415 -2.53 -16.98 21.88
N GLU A 416 -2.97 -16.41 20.76
CA GLU A 416 -2.21 -15.44 19.98
C GLU A 416 -3.09 -14.32 19.43
N LEU A 417 -2.46 -13.19 19.14
CA LEU A 417 -3.03 -12.07 18.40
C LEU A 417 -2.32 -11.95 17.05
N PRO A 418 -3.03 -11.54 16.00
CA PRO A 418 -2.40 -11.13 14.76
C PRO A 418 -1.36 -10.04 15.00
N GLU A 419 -0.26 -10.09 14.25
CA GLU A 419 0.85 -9.16 14.40
C GLU A 419 0.42 -7.69 14.31
N ALA A 420 -0.51 -7.37 13.40
CA ALA A 420 -1.03 -6.02 13.23
C ALA A 420 -1.74 -5.49 14.50
N VAL A 421 -2.53 -6.34 15.17
CA VAL A 421 -3.22 -6.00 16.42
C VAL A 421 -2.24 -5.82 17.56
N ARG A 422 -1.25 -6.71 17.67
CA ARG A 422 -0.20 -6.60 18.68
C ARG A 422 0.59 -5.31 18.52
N GLN A 423 1.02 -4.97 17.31
CA GLN A 423 1.71 -3.72 17.00
C GLN A 423 0.86 -2.48 17.28
N HIS A 424 -0.46 -2.56 17.06
CA HIS A 424 -1.37 -1.48 17.41
C HIS A 424 -1.37 -1.20 18.92
N ILE A 425 -1.51 -2.25 19.74
CA ILE A 425 -1.46 -2.14 21.21
C ILE A 425 -0.12 -1.55 21.66
N GLU A 426 1.00 -2.03 21.12
CA GLU A 426 2.35 -1.56 21.43
C GLU A 426 2.57 -0.09 21.05
N ARG A 427 2.10 0.34 19.86
CA ARG A 427 2.19 1.75 19.43
C ARG A 427 1.43 2.70 20.34
N GLN A 428 0.34 2.26 20.93
CA GLN A 428 -0.39 3.01 21.96
C GLN A 428 0.29 2.97 23.33
N GLN A 429 1.47 2.38 23.46
CA GLN A 429 2.23 2.20 24.70
C GLN A 429 1.44 1.42 25.77
N LYS A 430 0.52 0.57 25.36
CA LYS A 430 -0.28 -0.29 26.22
C LYS A 430 0.36 -1.66 26.38
N LYS A 431 0.09 -2.33 27.48
CA LYS A 431 0.60 -3.67 27.77
C LYS A 431 -0.54 -4.67 27.85
N ILE A 432 -0.31 -5.87 27.31
CA ILE A 432 -1.21 -6.98 27.46
C ILE A 432 -1.14 -7.48 28.91
N GLY A 433 -2.20 -7.30 29.65
CA GLY A 433 -2.30 -7.55 31.08
C GLY A 433 -2.74 -8.97 31.44
N VAL A 434 -2.09 -10.00 30.86
CA VAL A 434 -2.36 -11.41 31.23
C VAL A 434 -1.28 -11.88 32.17
N GLY A 435 -1.71 -12.52 33.25
CA GLY A 435 -0.76 -13.06 34.23
C GLY A 435 -1.46 -13.81 35.36
N GLY A 436 -0.74 -14.71 36.02
CA GLY A 436 -1.27 -15.38 37.20
C GLY A 436 -0.90 -16.86 37.35
N ALA A 437 -1.12 -17.38 38.54
CA ALA A 437 -0.83 -18.76 38.88
C ALA A 437 -1.99 -19.67 38.50
N VAL A 438 -1.74 -20.65 37.64
CA VAL A 438 -2.76 -21.60 37.13
C VAL A 438 -2.56 -22.99 37.71
N PHE A 439 -1.33 -23.39 38.00
CA PHE A 439 -0.93 -24.68 38.58
C PHE A 439 -1.72 -25.89 38.04
N THR A 440 -1.90 -25.97 36.72
CA THR A 440 -2.71 -27.00 36.08
C THR A 440 -1.79 -28.06 35.47
N ASN A 441 -2.06 -29.32 35.84
CA ASN A 441 -1.38 -30.50 35.30
C ASN A 441 -2.42 -31.43 34.66
N ILE A 442 -2.22 -31.75 33.39
CA ILE A 442 -3.10 -32.64 32.60
C ILE A 442 -2.25 -33.80 32.10
N GLU A 443 -2.51 -35.00 32.65
CA GLU A 443 -1.89 -36.26 32.20
C GLU A 443 -2.76 -36.88 31.11
N ILE A 444 -2.13 -37.21 29.99
CA ILE A 444 -2.78 -37.80 28.80
C ILE A 444 -2.11 -39.16 28.57
N GLU A 445 -2.87 -40.24 28.74
CA GLU A 445 -2.37 -41.62 28.63
C GLU A 445 -3.09 -42.33 27.49
N PRO A 446 -2.39 -43.04 26.58
CA PRO A 446 -3.03 -43.98 25.66
C PRO A 446 -3.79 -45.05 26.49
N ALA A 447 -4.98 -45.41 26.07
CA ALA A 447 -5.68 -46.57 26.66
C ALA A 447 -4.93 -47.82 26.20
N GLY A 448 -4.42 -48.59 27.15
CA GLY A 448 -3.70 -49.82 26.88
C GLY A 448 -4.56 -50.92 26.27
#